data_399316a5a06c487e15f28aa0d3ba34fa
#
_entry.id   399316a5a06c487e15f28aa0d3ba34fa
#
_cell.length_a   1.000
_cell.length_b   1.000
_cell.length_c   1.000
_cell.angle_alpha   90.00
_cell.angle_beta   90.00
_cell.angle_gamma   90.00
#
_symmetry.space_group_name_H-M   'P 1'
#
loop_
_entity.id
_entity.type
_entity.pdbx_description
1 polymer ?
#
loop_
_entity_poly.entity_id
_entity_poly.type
_entity_poly.pdbx_seq_one_letter_code
_entity_poly.pdbx_strand_id
1 'polypeptide(L)'
;MLLVPWVIPLALSSLSWWWLFDPTHSAINWIVSGLGYKEIPWLSDPYWARFSVILVNVWYGAPFFLIMYLAALKSVPEQLYEAAAIDGANAWQKFRHITLPMMRNIIAITVLFSLIVTFANFDIVQIMTGGGPRNMTHVFATYAFMLGIRSGDLPLGAATSLFMFPILAVAAIFILRGVRKRGREIG
;
A
#
# COMPACT_ATOMS: atom_id res chain seq x y z
N MET A 1 -15.45 12.04 0.77
CA MET A 1 -15.56 10.58 0.94
C MET A 1 -14.25 9.82 0.80
N LEU A 2 -13.33 10.20 -0.11
CA LEU A 2 -12.04 9.46 -0.30
C LEU A 2 -11.08 9.49 0.90
N LEU A 3 -11.25 10.39 1.86
CA LEU A 3 -10.41 10.48 3.07
C LEU A 3 -10.92 9.65 4.26
N VAL A 4 -12.11 9.07 4.15
CA VAL A 4 -12.75 8.28 5.21
C VAL A 4 -11.87 7.16 5.74
N PRO A 5 -11.15 6.37 4.89
CA PRO A 5 -10.30 5.31 5.39
C PRO A 5 -9.21 5.78 6.37
N TRP A 6 -8.73 6.99 6.22
CA TRP A 6 -7.63 7.54 7.01
C TRP A 6 -8.06 8.12 8.36
N VAL A 7 -9.34 8.47 8.48
CA VAL A 7 -9.90 9.01 9.74
C VAL A 7 -10.20 7.89 10.73
N ILE A 8 -10.48 6.69 10.25
CA ILE A 8 -10.81 5.54 11.09
C ILE A 8 -9.51 4.88 11.59
N PRO A 9 -9.38 4.58 12.90
CA PRO A 9 -8.23 3.82 13.40
C PRO A 9 -8.02 2.51 12.63
N LEU A 10 -6.77 2.22 12.26
CA LEU A 10 -6.43 1.08 11.40
C LEU A 10 -6.96 -0.26 11.95
N ALA A 11 -6.87 -0.47 13.26
CA ALA A 11 -7.37 -1.68 13.90
C ALA A 11 -8.90 -1.85 13.73
N LEU A 12 -9.66 -0.76 13.89
CA LEU A 12 -11.12 -0.79 13.70
C LEU A 12 -11.48 -1.00 12.22
N SER A 13 -10.75 -0.37 11.31
CA SER A 13 -10.90 -0.63 9.87
C SER A 13 -10.64 -2.09 9.53
N SER A 14 -9.55 -2.67 10.07
CA SER A 14 -9.19 -4.06 9.82
C SER A 14 -10.24 -5.02 10.37
N LEU A 15 -10.81 -4.73 11.54
CA LEU A 15 -11.88 -5.52 12.14
C LEU A 15 -13.17 -5.44 11.31
N SER A 16 -13.51 -4.26 10.79
CA SER A 16 -14.67 -4.07 9.92
C SER A 16 -14.53 -4.87 8.62
N TRP A 17 -13.35 -4.84 8.01
CA TRP A 17 -13.06 -5.62 6.81
C TRP A 17 -13.02 -7.12 7.09
N TRP A 18 -12.47 -7.53 8.25
CA TRP A 18 -12.52 -8.92 8.69
C TRP A 18 -13.95 -9.43 8.75
N TRP A 19 -14.88 -8.66 9.34
CA TRP A 19 -16.30 -9.01 9.42
C TRP A 19 -16.96 -9.04 8.03
N LEU A 20 -16.62 -8.10 7.13
CA LEU A 20 -17.15 -8.10 5.76
C LEU A 20 -16.73 -9.34 4.95
N PHE A 21 -15.55 -9.88 5.24
CA PHE A 21 -14.99 -11.07 4.60
C PHE A 21 -15.22 -12.37 5.39
N ASP A 22 -15.99 -12.33 6.47
CA ASP A 22 -16.27 -13.51 7.30
C ASP A 22 -16.86 -14.66 6.46
N PRO A 23 -16.35 -15.90 6.59
CA PRO A 23 -16.79 -17.02 5.75
C PRO A 23 -18.27 -17.37 5.90
N THR A 24 -18.87 -17.07 7.06
CA THR A 24 -20.24 -17.45 7.40
C THR A 24 -21.25 -16.32 7.24
N HIS A 25 -20.83 -15.08 7.43
CA HIS A 25 -21.73 -13.91 7.47
C HIS A 25 -21.27 -12.79 6.52
N SER A 26 -20.49 -13.12 5.48
CA SER A 26 -19.97 -12.14 4.55
C SER A 26 -21.06 -11.35 3.82
N ALA A 27 -21.17 -10.07 4.10
CA ALA A 27 -22.03 -9.18 3.33
C ALA A 27 -21.62 -9.12 1.85
N ILE A 28 -20.33 -9.29 1.56
CA ILE A 28 -19.80 -9.31 0.18
C ILE A 28 -20.24 -10.60 -0.52
N ASN A 29 -20.17 -11.76 0.14
CA ASN A 29 -20.66 -13.02 -0.43
C ASN A 29 -22.16 -13.02 -0.65
N TRP A 30 -22.91 -12.35 0.21
CA TRP A 30 -24.36 -12.18 -0.01
C TRP A 30 -24.63 -11.46 -1.34
N ILE A 31 -23.88 -10.40 -1.66
CA ILE A 31 -24.00 -9.71 -2.96
C ILE A 31 -23.51 -10.60 -4.10
N VAL A 32 -22.38 -11.29 -3.95
CA VAL A 32 -21.80 -12.18 -4.96
C VAL A 32 -22.76 -13.33 -5.32
N SER A 33 -23.37 -13.95 -4.29
CA SER A 33 -24.37 -15.02 -4.48
C SER A 33 -25.66 -14.49 -5.10
N GLY A 34 -26.07 -13.27 -4.75
CA GLY A 34 -27.23 -12.61 -5.38
C GLY A 34 -27.05 -12.31 -6.86
N LEU A 35 -25.79 -12.19 -7.33
CA LEU A 35 -25.43 -12.05 -8.73
C LEU A 35 -25.26 -13.41 -9.45
N GLY A 36 -25.51 -14.52 -8.77
CA GLY A 36 -25.42 -15.88 -9.32
C GLY A 36 -24.02 -16.50 -9.34
N TYR A 37 -23.04 -15.87 -8.66
CA TYR A 37 -21.70 -16.42 -8.52
C TYR A 37 -21.56 -17.27 -7.26
N LYS A 38 -20.57 -18.18 -7.25
CA LYS A 38 -20.22 -18.95 -6.05
C LYS A 38 -19.59 -18.06 -4.98
N GLU A 39 -19.84 -18.40 -3.74
CA GLU A 39 -19.20 -17.76 -2.60
C GLU A 39 -17.68 -17.84 -2.68
N ILE A 40 -17.03 -16.72 -2.35
CA ILE A 40 -15.58 -16.58 -2.40
C ILE A 40 -15.03 -16.81 -0.98
N PRO A 41 -14.04 -17.71 -0.83
CA PRO A 41 -13.43 -17.99 0.48
C PRO A 41 -12.38 -16.92 0.83
N TRP A 42 -12.82 -15.68 1.07
CA TRP A 42 -12.00 -14.48 1.21
C TRP A 42 -10.83 -14.61 2.18
N LEU A 43 -11.02 -15.29 3.32
CA LEU A 43 -9.99 -15.44 4.35
C LEU A 43 -9.56 -16.90 4.57
N SER A 44 -10.26 -17.86 3.96
CA SER A 44 -10.02 -19.30 4.15
C SER A 44 -9.10 -19.90 3.07
N ASP A 45 -9.05 -19.30 1.89
CA ASP A 45 -8.14 -19.70 0.81
C ASP A 45 -6.87 -18.81 0.81
N PRO A 46 -5.66 -19.39 0.62
CA PRO A 46 -4.41 -18.62 0.67
C PRO A 46 -4.31 -17.48 -0.35
N TYR A 47 -4.86 -17.67 -1.56
CA TYR A 47 -4.79 -16.64 -2.60
C TYR A 47 -5.79 -15.52 -2.33
N TRP A 48 -7.03 -15.88 -1.95
CA TRP A 48 -8.05 -14.91 -1.59
C TRP A 48 -7.71 -14.15 -0.32
N ALA A 49 -7.11 -14.80 0.68
CA ALA A 49 -6.66 -14.13 1.90
C ALA A 49 -5.58 -13.08 1.62
N ARG A 50 -4.61 -13.38 0.75
CA ARG A 50 -3.62 -12.38 0.30
C ARG A 50 -4.29 -11.25 -0.46
N PHE A 51 -5.18 -11.55 -1.38
CA PHE A 51 -5.92 -10.53 -2.13
C PHE A 51 -6.70 -9.61 -1.17
N SER A 52 -7.40 -10.17 -0.20
CA SER A 52 -8.18 -9.42 0.80
C SER A 52 -7.29 -8.49 1.63
N VAL A 53 -6.16 -8.98 2.13
CA VAL A 53 -5.18 -8.18 2.88
C VAL A 53 -4.63 -7.04 2.01
N ILE A 54 -4.24 -7.33 0.76
CA ILE A 54 -3.74 -6.31 -0.17
C ILE A 54 -4.81 -5.28 -0.49
N LEU A 55 -6.05 -5.70 -0.75
CA LEU A 55 -7.18 -4.81 -1.01
C LEU A 55 -7.39 -3.82 0.13
N VAL A 56 -7.41 -4.30 1.37
CA VAL A 56 -7.60 -3.46 2.56
C VAL A 56 -6.40 -2.50 2.75
N ASN A 57 -5.18 -2.97 2.53
CA ASN A 57 -4.00 -2.13 2.61
C ASN A 57 -4.01 -1.01 1.55
N VAL A 58 -4.41 -1.32 0.32
CA VAL A 58 -4.57 -0.33 -0.76
C VAL A 58 -5.69 0.65 -0.43
N TRP A 59 -6.84 0.17 0.03
CA TRP A 59 -7.98 1.01 0.41
C TRP A 59 -7.62 1.98 1.54
N TYR A 60 -6.91 1.50 2.56
CA TYR A 60 -6.46 2.33 3.67
C TYR A 60 -5.40 3.35 3.27
N GLY A 61 -4.46 2.96 2.39
CA GLY A 61 -3.37 3.80 1.93
C GLY A 61 -3.76 4.82 0.85
N ALA A 62 -4.85 4.59 0.10
CA ALA A 62 -5.25 5.41 -1.05
C ALA A 62 -5.39 6.92 -0.74
N PRO A 63 -5.96 7.35 0.40
CA PRO A 63 -6.05 8.77 0.75
C PRO A 63 -4.71 9.47 0.84
N PHE A 64 -3.68 8.81 1.35
CA PHE A 64 -2.33 9.36 1.43
C PHE A 64 -1.79 9.68 0.03
N PHE A 65 -1.86 8.72 -0.89
CA PHE A 65 -1.42 8.94 -2.28
C PHE A 65 -2.24 10.03 -2.97
N LEU A 66 -3.56 10.07 -2.72
CA LEU A 66 -4.44 11.09 -3.27
C LEU A 66 -3.98 12.50 -2.91
N ILE A 67 -3.72 12.74 -1.62
CA ILE A 67 -3.27 14.06 -1.12
C ILE A 67 -1.91 14.41 -1.70
N MET A 68 -0.95 13.48 -1.63
CA MET A 68 0.41 13.71 -2.10
C MET A 68 0.48 13.98 -3.60
N TYR A 69 -0.26 13.22 -4.40
CA TYR A 69 -0.27 13.40 -5.85
C TYR A 69 -1.08 14.62 -6.30
N LEU A 70 -2.14 14.96 -5.58
CA LEU A 70 -2.87 16.20 -5.84
C LEU A 70 -2.00 17.44 -5.57
N ALA A 71 -1.25 17.43 -4.46
CA ALA A 71 -0.30 18.50 -4.16
C ALA A 71 0.81 18.59 -5.21
N ALA A 72 1.34 17.43 -5.65
CA ALA A 72 2.34 17.37 -6.71
C ALA A 72 1.82 17.90 -8.04
N LEU A 73 0.59 17.54 -8.43
CA LEU A 73 -0.05 18.05 -9.65
C LEU A 73 -0.20 19.58 -9.63
N LYS A 74 -0.61 20.13 -8.48
CA LYS A 74 -0.76 21.59 -8.32
C LYS A 74 0.58 22.35 -8.34
N SER A 75 1.70 21.67 -8.12
CA SER A 75 3.02 22.30 -8.18
C SER A 75 3.60 22.38 -9.60
N VAL A 76 2.97 21.74 -10.58
CA VAL A 76 3.40 21.81 -11.98
C VAL A 76 2.95 23.16 -12.58
N PRO A 77 3.88 23.99 -13.12
CA PRO A 77 3.52 25.28 -13.70
C PRO A 77 2.56 25.11 -14.91
N GLU A 78 1.47 25.89 -14.91
CA GLU A 78 0.45 25.83 -15.96
C GLU A 78 1.01 26.20 -17.33
N GLN A 79 1.97 27.13 -17.37
CA GLN A 79 2.68 27.58 -18.57
C GLN A 79 3.27 26.43 -19.40
N LEU A 80 3.70 25.34 -18.77
CA LEU A 80 4.22 24.16 -19.47
C LEU A 80 3.11 23.44 -20.27
N TYR A 81 1.90 23.42 -19.73
CA TYR A 81 0.75 22.82 -20.41
C TYR A 81 0.24 23.69 -21.55
N GLU A 82 0.29 25.03 -21.38
CA GLU A 82 -0.07 26.00 -22.40
C GLU A 82 0.91 25.94 -23.59
N ALA A 83 2.22 25.97 -23.32
CA ALA A 83 3.24 25.84 -24.37
C ALA A 83 3.09 24.53 -25.15
N ALA A 84 2.93 23.41 -24.45
CA ALA A 84 2.69 22.11 -25.08
C ALA A 84 1.36 22.05 -25.87
N ALA A 85 0.36 22.86 -25.50
CA ALA A 85 -0.88 22.96 -26.27
C ALA A 85 -0.67 23.70 -27.60
N ILE A 86 0.14 24.75 -27.59
CA ILE A 86 0.54 25.50 -28.80
C ILE A 86 1.31 24.56 -29.75
N ASP A 87 2.19 23.71 -29.22
CA ASP A 87 2.94 22.70 -29.97
C ASP A 87 2.07 21.52 -30.45
N GLY A 88 0.77 21.52 -30.19
CA GLY A 88 -0.17 20.49 -30.64
C GLY A 88 -0.12 19.19 -29.83
N ALA A 89 0.48 19.19 -28.63
CA ALA A 89 0.56 18.00 -27.78
C ALA A 89 -0.83 17.59 -27.25
N ASN A 90 -1.15 16.30 -27.43
CA ASN A 90 -2.37 15.71 -26.88
C ASN A 90 -2.26 15.45 -25.37
N ALA A 91 -3.37 15.06 -24.72
CA ALA A 91 -3.43 14.84 -23.28
C ALA A 91 -2.44 13.76 -22.78
N TRP A 92 -2.25 12.67 -23.55
CA TRP A 92 -1.30 11.60 -23.21
C TRP A 92 0.15 12.07 -23.31
N GLN A 93 0.49 12.88 -24.31
CA GLN A 93 1.80 13.48 -24.47
C GLN A 93 2.12 14.45 -23.31
N LYS A 94 1.18 15.33 -22.94
CA LYS A 94 1.30 16.21 -21.77
C LYS A 94 1.49 15.41 -20.47
N PHE A 95 0.71 14.36 -20.26
CA PHE A 95 0.87 13.49 -19.08
C PHE A 95 2.25 12.83 -19.03
N ARG A 96 2.69 12.22 -20.14
CA ARG A 96 3.95 11.46 -20.17
C ARG A 96 5.20 12.34 -20.13
N HIS A 97 5.18 13.52 -20.78
CA HIS A 97 6.38 14.35 -20.96
C HIS A 97 6.44 15.56 -20.00
N ILE A 98 5.33 15.97 -19.41
CA ILE A 98 5.30 17.09 -18.46
C ILE A 98 4.92 16.60 -17.07
N THR A 99 3.69 16.08 -16.91
CA THR A 99 3.14 15.74 -15.60
C THR A 99 3.98 14.70 -14.88
N LEU A 100 4.20 13.54 -15.50
CA LEU A 100 4.90 12.42 -14.88
C LEU A 100 6.37 12.72 -14.53
N PRO A 101 7.17 13.38 -15.41
CA PRO A 101 8.52 13.79 -15.06
C PRO A 101 8.60 14.83 -13.94
N MET A 102 7.68 15.80 -13.91
CA MET A 102 7.64 16.82 -12.85
C MET A 102 7.26 16.22 -11.49
N MET A 103 6.35 15.25 -11.47
CA MET A 103 5.89 14.58 -10.24
C MET A 103 6.84 13.48 -9.74
N ARG A 104 7.79 13.02 -10.53
CA ARG A 104 8.58 11.80 -10.26
C ARG A 104 9.26 11.76 -8.89
N ASN A 105 9.75 12.92 -8.39
CA ASN A 105 10.42 12.99 -7.09
C ASN A 105 9.43 12.75 -5.95
N ILE A 106 8.22 13.30 -6.05
CA ILE A 106 7.15 13.09 -5.08
C ILE A 106 6.65 11.65 -5.18
N ILE A 107 6.51 11.10 -6.39
CA ILE A 107 6.16 9.69 -6.59
C ILE A 107 7.21 8.79 -5.93
N ALA A 108 8.50 9.05 -6.13
CA ALA A 108 9.56 8.25 -5.52
C ALA A 108 9.53 8.29 -3.98
N ILE A 109 9.33 9.49 -3.40
CA ILE A 109 9.25 9.66 -1.94
C ILE A 109 7.99 8.99 -1.37
N THR A 110 6.84 9.15 -2.01
CA THR A 110 5.58 8.52 -1.56
C THR A 110 5.63 6.99 -1.67
N VAL A 111 6.23 6.46 -2.73
CA VAL A 111 6.45 5.01 -2.88
C VAL A 111 7.38 4.49 -1.78
N LEU A 112 8.48 5.19 -1.49
CA LEU A 112 9.38 4.81 -0.40
C LEU A 112 8.66 4.80 0.95
N PHE A 113 7.92 5.87 1.25
CA PHE A 113 7.16 5.97 2.49
C PHE A 113 6.12 4.84 2.61
N SER A 114 5.35 4.61 1.53
CA SER A 114 4.38 3.52 1.49
C SER A 114 5.03 2.14 1.69
N LEU A 115 6.20 1.94 1.11
CA LEU A 115 6.96 0.69 1.26
C LEU A 115 7.34 0.47 2.73
N ILE A 116 7.89 1.49 3.39
CA ILE A 116 8.27 1.41 4.81
C ILE A 116 7.04 1.13 5.69
N VAL A 117 5.95 1.86 5.48
CA VAL A 117 4.71 1.70 6.27
C VAL A 117 4.08 0.34 6.04
N THR A 118 4.03 -0.14 4.79
CA THR A 118 3.45 -1.45 4.46
C THR A 118 4.26 -2.60 5.04
N PHE A 119 5.59 -2.55 5.00
CA PHE A 119 6.44 -3.57 5.63
C PHE A 119 6.29 -3.61 7.15
N ALA A 120 6.04 -2.46 7.78
CA ALA A 120 5.82 -2.35 9.22
C ALA A 120 4.36 -2.63 9.64
N ASN A 121 3.45 -2.80 8.67
CA ASN A 121 2.03 -2.94 8.96
C ASN A 121 1.72 -4.29 9.61
N PHE A 122 1.49 -4.23 10.93
CA PHE A 122 1.14 -5.39 11.74
C PHE A 122 -0.39 -5.62 11.75
N ASP A 123 -1.17 -4.55 11.92
CA ASP A 123 -2.58 -4.62 12.31
C ASP A 123 -3.46 -5.32 11.26
N ILE A 124 -3.34 -4.92 9.98
CA ILE A 124 -4.18 -5.49 8.91
C ILE A 124 -4.01 -7.00 8.87
N VAL A 125 -2.76 -7.49 8.79
CA VAL A 125 -2.50 -8.93 8.67
C VAL A 125 -2.88 -9.65 9.95
N GLN A 126 -2.53 -9.09 11.12
CA GLN A 126 -2.78 -9.74 12.40
C GLN A 126 -4.27 -9.86 12.70
N ILE A 127 -5.06 -8.84 12.42
CA ILE A 127 -6.50 -8.82 12.70
C ILE A 127 -7.28 -9.64 11.67
N MET A 128 -6.96 -9.50 10.38
CA MET A 128 -7.74 -10.15 9.33
C MET A 128 -7.44 -11.66 9.21
N THR A 129 -6.18 -12.05 9.31
CA THR A 129 -5.76 -13.43 8.99
C THR A 129 -4.86 -14.08 10.05
N GLY A 130 -4.26 -13.29 10.94
CA GLY A 130 -3.23 -13.77 11.87
C GLY A 130 -2.01 -14.38 11.16
N GLY A 131 -1.80 -14.05 9.86
CA GLY A 131 -0.77 -14.64 9.02
C GLY A 131 -1.22 -15.86 8.21
N GLY A 132 -2.44 -16.39 8.49
CA GLY A 132 -3.03 -17.55 7.81
C GLY A 132 -3.72 -17.23 6.48
N PRO A 133 -4.28 -18.22 5.82
CA PRO A 133 -4.07 -19.65 6.03
C PRO A 133 -2.65 -20.10 5.60
N ARG A 134 -2.17 -21.17 6.22
CA ARG A 134 -0.86 -21.80 5.91
C ARG A 134 0.34 -20.83 5.98
N ASN A 135 0.32 -19.83 6.85
CA ASN A 135 1.37 -18.78 6.98
C ASN A 135 1.59 -17.96 5.71
N MET A 136 0.62 -17.91 4.78
CA MET A 136 0.81 -17.32 3.46
C MET A 136 0.53 -15.82 3.39
N THR A 137 0.03 -15.21 4.46
CA THR A 137 -0.22 -13.76 4.54
C THR A 137 0.72 -13.03 5.50
N HIS A 138 1.66 -13.75 6.16
CA HIS A 138 2.61 -13.11 7.05
C HIS A 138 3.44 -12.04 6.34
N VAL A 139 3.58 -10.91 7.00
CA VAL A 139 4.64 -9.92 6.77
C VAL A 139 5.70 -10.06 7.86
N PHE A 140 6.86 -9.42 7.71
CA PHE A 140 7.94 -9.54 8.71
C PHE A 140 7.48 -9.23 10.14
N ALA A 141 6.67 -8.18 10.33
CA ALA A 141 6.15 -7.78 11.63
C ALA A 141 5.29 -8.88 12.29
N THR A 142 4.36 -9.48 11.55
CA THR A 142 3.48 -10.54 12.09
C THR A 142 4.24 -11.86 12.25
N TYR A 143 5.21 -12.14 11.39
CA TYR A 143 6.02 -13.34 11.51
C TYR A 143 6.96 -13.27 12.72
N ALA A 144 7.61 -12.12 12.93
CA ALA A 144 8.43 -11.87 14.11
C ALA A 144 7.62 -11.98 15.41
N PHE A 145 6.39 -11.45 15.41
CA PHE A 145 5.47 -11.59 16.54
C PHE A 145 5.09 -13.05 16.80
N MET A 146 4.80 -13.79 15.75
CA MET A 146 4.50 -15.23 15.87
C MET A 146 5.66 -16.00 16.50
N LEU A 147 6.88 -15.79 16.03
CA LEU A 147 8.07 -16.48 16.55
C LEU A 147 8.44 -15.99 17.95
N GLY A 148 8.53 -14.67 18.16
CA GLY A 148 8.99 -14.11 19.42
C GLY A 148 7.99 -14.23 20.56
N ILE A 149 6.72 -13.88 20.30
CA ILE A 149 5.71 -13.77 21.35
C ILE A 149 4.86 -15.03 21.45
N ARG A 150 4.32 -15.52 20.33
CA ARG A 150 3.43 -16.71 20.38
C ARG A 150 4.19 -18.01 20.61
N SER A 151 5.36 -18.17 20.00
CA SER A 151 6.19 -19.38 20.16
C SER A 151 7.19 -19.28 21.33
N GLY A 152 7.35 -18.09 21.95
CA GLY A 152 8.23 -17.87 23.09
C GLY A 152 9.72 -17.76 22.73
N ASP A 153 10.08 -17.74 21.44
CA ASP A 153 11.47 -17.63 20.98
C ASP A 153 11.79 -16.15 20.67
N LEU A 154 11.99 -15.37 21.74
CA LEU A 154 12.33 -13.95 21.63
C LEU A 154 13.57 -13.67 20.78
N PRO A 155 14.68 -14.42 20.88
CA PRO A 155 15.85 -14.24 20.04
C PRO A 155 15.54 -14.39 18.54
N LEU A 156 14.77 -15.40 18.15
CA LEU A 156 14.39 -15.65 16.77
C LEU A 156 13.43 -14.58 16.24
N GLY A 157 12.46 -14.15 17.07
CA GLY A 157 11.57 -13.05 16.75
C GLY A 157 12.33 -11.74 16.51
N ALA A 158 13.29 -11.42 17.40
CA ALA A 158 14.15 -10.24 17.24
C ALA A 158 15.02 -10.32 15.99
N ALA A 159 15.63 -11.46 15.71
CA ALA A 159 16.41 -11.69 14.49
C ALA A 159 15.56 -11.49 13.23
N THR A 160 14.33 -12.01 13.23
CA THR A 160 13.37 -11.84 12.11
C THR A 160 13.03 -10.36 11.89
N SER A 161 12.77 -9.61 12.97
CA SER A 161 12.51 -8.17 12.87
C SER A 161 13.72 -7.40 12.32
N LEU A 162 14.94 -7.79 12.72
CA LEU A 162 16.18 -7.14 12.27
C LEU A 162 16.42 -7.34 10.78
N PHE A 163 16.00 -8.45 10.20
CA PHE A 163 16.10 -8.70 8.75
C PHE A 163 15.33 -7.69 7.90
N MET A 164 14.29 -7.07 8.43
CA MET A 164 13.55 -6.02 7.74
C MET A 164 14.40 -4.77 7.51
N PHE A 165 15.27 -4.43 8.46
CA PHE A 165 16.05 -3.20 8.41
C PHE A 165 16.97 -3.08 7.18
N PRO A 166 17.84 -4.05 6.85
CA PRO A 166 18.71 -3.94 5.67
C PRO A 166 17.91 -3.87 4.36
N ILE A 167 16.77 -4.58 4.25
CA ILE A 167 15.92 -4.53 3.07
C ILE A 167 15.37 -3.12 2.85
N LEU A 168 14.80 -2.52 3.91
CA LEU A 168 14.27 -1.16 3.84
C LEU A 168 15.38 -0.12 3.66
N ALA A 169 16.54 -0.29 4.30
CA ALA A 169 17.68 0.60 4.12
C ALA A 169 18.19 0.61 2.68
N VAL A 170 18.31 -0.57 2.06
CA VAL A 170 18.69 -0.69 0.64
C VAL A 170 17.66 -0.01 -0.26
N ALA A 171 16.38 -0.29 -0.07
CA ALA A 171 15.30 0.34 -0.82
C ALA A 171 15.34 1.87 -0.67
N ALA A 172 15.50 2.38 0.55
CA ALA A 172 15.61 3.81 0.83
C ALA A 172 16.81 4.45 0.13
N ILE A 173 17.99 3.82 0.21
CA ILE A 173 19.21 4.31 -0.45
C ILE A 173 19.02 4.39 -1.97
N PHE A 174 18.44 3.36 -2.60
CA PHE A 174 18.19 3.36 -4.04
C PHE A 174 17.25 4.48 -4.47
N ILE A 175 16.12 4.63 -3.79
CA ILE A 175 15.12 5.64 -4.13
C ILE A 175 15.68 7.05 -3.89
N LEU A 176 16.30 7.31 -2.74
CA LEU A 176 16.87 8.62 -2.40
C LEU A 176 18.04 9.01 -3.31
N ARG A 177 18.90 8.06 -3.71
CA ARG A 177 19.95 8.33 -4.69
C ARG A 177 19.38 8.72 -6.05
N GLY A 178 18.31 8.04 -6.47
CA GLY A 178 17.59 8.39 -7.71
C GLY A 178 17.01 9.80 -7.69
N VAL A 179 16.44 10.22 -6.58
CA VAL A 179 15.90 11.57 -6.38
C VAL A 179 17.03 12.62 -6.37
N ARG A 180 18.12 12.38 -5.61
CA ARG A 180 19.27 13.32 -5.50
C ARG A 180 20.01 13.55 -6.81
N LYS A 181 20.30 12.48 -7.57
CA LYS A 181 21.06 12.59 -8.82
C LYS A 181 20.37 13.54 -9.80
N ARG A 182 19.08 13.55 -9.83
CA ARG A 182 18.27 14.33 -10.77
C ARG A 182 17.93 15.74 -10.29
N GLY A 183 17.97 16.01 -8.98
CA GLY A 183 17.88 17.38 -8.46
C GLY A 183 19.10 18.24 -8.80
N ARG A 184 20.25 17.62 -9.12
CA ARG A 184 21.47 18.31 -9.56
C ARG A 184 21.51 18.62 -11.06
N GLU A 185 20.66 17.98 -11.86
CA GLU A 185 20.60 18.20 -13.32
C GLU A 185 19.66 19.37 -13.71
N ILE A 186 18.92 19.92 -12.73
CA ILE A 186 17.90 20.97 -12.96
C ILE A 186 18.30 22.30 -12.27
N GLY A 187 19.36 22.34 -11.49
CA GLY A 187 19.96 23.54 -10.88
C GLY A 187 21.33 23.84 -11.47
#